data_77ffa0cbe412622c24da76b9be88db4c
#
_entry.id   77ffa0cbe412622c24da76b9be88db4c
#
_cell.length_a   1.000
_cell.length_b   1.000
_cell.length_c   1.000
_cell.angle_alpha   90.00
_cell.angle_beta   90.00
_cell.angle_gamma   90.00
#
_symmetry.space_group_name_H-M   'P 1'
#
loop_
_entity.id
_entity.type
_entity.pdbx_description
1 polymer ?
#
loop_
_entity_poly.entity_id
_entity_poly.type
_entity_poly.pdbx_seq_one_letter_code
_entity_poly.pdbx_strand_id
1 'polypeptide(L)'
;MQRLSLVHKEYKVLDIMKFVMAIVVVAIHTRPELSFSSPVVVGLFEAVYTIAVPFFFMASGFLLFRKISLPLNEEGELRIKSYLKKICKLYLIWTVIYLPLTVYGFYQDGLPLLKSIAIFFRNILLIGENYMSWPLWYLLALIVAVGIIYALLKLKLSKNWIVVLGILMAMIGVALDYCKDNSYFLSVTDLYFSLFQKTRNGFFVGFLYVSLGMFCSKLDRASLWQILLVSLIGFIGMYLSLPLANSLVVFALFVISIAMRGDVFSARTSQNYRHLSSIIYFCHMIWVALLVLCCGLKSGFLLFTIATILSIITGLVFLRKRGTKVFKLLFN
;
A
#
# COMPACT_ATOMS: atom_id res chain seq x y z
N MET A 1 9.03 -42.99 -4.69
CA MET A 1 8.63 -41.77 -3.95
C MET A 1 9.38 -40.57 -4.53
N GLN A 2 8.85 -39.93 -5.57
CA GLN A 2 9.41 -38.69 -6.13
C GLN A 2 9.02 -37.55 -5.21
N ARG A 3 9.98 -36.96 -4.51
CA ARG A 3 9.84 -35.64 -3.88
C ARG A 3 9.62 -34.63 -5.02
N LEU A 4 8.38 -34.25 -5.26
CA LEU A 4 8.05 -33.08 -6.04
C LEU A 4 8.71 -31.88 -5.35
N SER A 5 9.85 -31.45 -5.84
CA SER A 5 10.46 -30.18 -5.49
C SER A 5 9.40 -29.11 -5.80
N LEU A 6 8.82 -28.53 -4.76
CA LEU A 6 8.00 -27.33 -4.89
C LEU A 6 8.94 -26.25 -5.43
N VAL A 7 9.00 -26.15 -6.76
CA VAL A 7 9.67 -25.04 -7.44
C VAL A 7 9.06 -23.76 -6.88
N HIS A 8 9.82 -23.02 -6.09
CA HIS A 8 9.39 -21.76 -5.53
C HIS A 8 9.13 -20.81 -6.70
N LYS A 9 7.86 -20.71 -7.07
CA LYS A 9 7.41 -19.92 -8.21
C LYS A 9 7.72 -18.44 -7.93
N GLU A 10 8.79 -17.92 -8.51
CA GLU A 10 9.19 -16.53 -8.38
C GLU A 10 8.40 -15.65 -9.35
N TYR A 11 7.94 -14.52 -8.87
CA TYR A 11 7.23 -13.51 -9.67
C TYR A 11 8.15 -12.31 -9.88
N LYS A 12 9.12 -12.49 -10.77
CA LYS A 12 10.22 -11.52 -10.99
C LYS A 12 9.70 -10.15 -11.42
N VAL A 13 8.71 -10.13 -12.33
CA VAL A 13 8.10 -8.88 -12.80
C VAL A 13 7.32 -8.18 -11.68
N LEU A 14 6.62 -8.95 -10.83
CA LEU A 14 5.95 -8.38 -9.65
C LEU A 14 6.93 -7.69 -8.70
N ASP A 15 8.13 -8.26 -8.49
CA ASP A 15 9.13 -7.65 -7.61
C ASP A 15 9.69 -6.33 -8.19
N ILE A 16 9.87 -6.25 -9.53
CA ILE A 16 10.26 -5.00 -10.21
C ILE A 16 9.12 -3.98 -10.13
N MET A 17 7.89 -4.39 -10.40
CA MET A 17 6.76 -3.48 -10.33
C MET A 17 6.57 -2.91 -8.92
N LYS A 18 6.79 -3.71 -7.87
CA LYS A 18 6.83 -3.21 -6.49
C LYS A 18 7.93 -2.17 -6.28
N PHE A 19 9.11 -2.37 -6.87
CA PHE A 19 10.20 -1.38 -6.80
C PHE A 19 9.81 -0.08 -7.52
N VAL A 20 9.24 -0.16 -8.72
CA VAL A 20 8.73 1.02 -9.45
C VAL A 20 7.65 1.74 -8.64
N MET A 21 6.68 0.99 -8.10
CA MET A 21 5.63 1.58 -7.26
C MET A 21 6.17 2.20 -5.97
N ALA A 22 7.28 1.70 -5.41
CA ALA A 22 7.93 2.35 -4.26
C ALA A 22 8.52 3.72 -4.64
N ILE A 23 9.07 3.88 -5.85
CA ILE A 23 9.52 5.18 -6.38
C ILE A 23 8.32 6.11 -6.60
N VAL A 24 7.19 5.60 -7.11
CA VAL A 24 5.96 6.38 -7.23
C VAL A 24 5.46 6.85 -5.87
N VAL A 25 5.59 6.04 -4.80
CA VAL A 25 5.25 6.49 -3.43
C VAL A 25 6.14 7.64 -2.98
N VAL A 26 7.44 7.64 -3.32
CA VAL A 26 8.29 8.82 -3.07
C VAL A 26 7.76 10.06 -3.83
N ALA A 27 7.35 9.90 -5.09
CA ALA A 27 6.78 10.98 -5.88
C ALA A 27 5.48 11.54 -5.25
N ILE A 28 4.58 10.69 -4.74
CA ILE A 28 3.37 11.11 -4.02
C ILE A 28 3.68 12.10 -2.88
N HIS A 29 4.77 11.86 -2.14
CA HIS A 29 5.13 12.66 -0.97
C HIS A 29 6.04 13.85 -1.26
N THR A 30 6.66 13.89 -2.43
CA THR A 30 7.57 14.97 -2.86
C THR A 30 6.97 15.87 -3.93
N ARG A 31 5.89 15.43 -4.58
CA ARG A 31 5.09 16.17 -5.57
C ARG A 31 5.92 16.79 -6.71
N PRO A 32 6.66 15.97 -7.49
CA PRO A 32 7.50 16.45 -8.59
C PRO A 32 6.72 17.20 -9.68
N GLU A 33 5.41 16.92 -9.83
CA GLU A 33 4.52 17.60 -10.77
C GLU A 33 4.43 19.11 -10.56
N LEU A 34 4.65 19.59 -9.34
CA LEU A 34 4.66 21.02 -9.02
C LEU A 34 5.77 21.80 -9.73
N SER A 35 6.76 21.12 -10.30
CA SER A 35 7.83 21.72 -11.10
C SER A 35 7.48 21.87 -12.58
N PHE A 36 6.29 21.47 -13.01
CA PHE A 36 5.86 21.48 -14.40
C PHE A 36 4.60 22.34 -14.58
N SER A 37 4.57 23.14 -15.66
CA SER A 37 3.42 23.98 -16.00
C SER A 37 2.41 23.29 -16.92
N SER A 38 2.75 22.13 -17.49
CA SER A 38 1.87 21.40 -18.41
C SER A 38 0.77 20.63 -17.65
N PRO A 39 -0.53 20.95 -17.91
CA PRO A 39 -1.63 20.21 -17.29
C PRO A 39 -1.62 18.71 -17.63
N VAL A 40 -1.13 18.34 -18.81
CA VAL A 40 -1.00 16.95 -19.24
C VAL A 40 0.02 16.21 -18.38
N VAL A 41 1.17 16.83 -18.10
CA VAL A 41 2.20 16.23 -17.23
C VAL A 41 1.67 16.07 -15.81
N VAL A 42 1.02 17.10 -15.26
CA VAL A 42 0.39 17.05 -13.92
C VAL A 42 -0.64 15.93 -13.86
N GLY A 43 -1.55 15.85 -14.82
CA GLY A 43 -2.57 14.81 -14.88
C GLY A 43 -1.99 13.38 -14.99
N LEU A 44 -0.87 13.21 -15.71
CA LEU A 44 -0.18 11.91 -15.77
C LEU A 44 0.40 11.50 -14.40
N PHE A 45 1.02 12.42 -13.67
CA PHE A 45 1.49 12.14 -12.32
C PHE A 45 0.34 11.75 -11.40
N GLU A 46 -0.75 12.52 -11.39
CA GLU A 46 -1.93 12.26 -10.57
C GLU A 46 -2.55 10.90 -10.89
N ALA A 47 -2.67 10.54 -12.17
CA ALA A 47 -3.16 9.23 -12.57
C ALA A 47 -2.27 8.10 -12.04
N VAL A 48 -0.95 8.22 -12.14
CA VAL A 48 0.02 7.23 -11.66
C VAL A 48 -0.02 7.11 -10.12
N TYR A 49 -0.23 8.21 -9.39
CA TYR A 49 -0.33 8.21 -7.93
C TYR A 49 -1.49 7.35 -7.43
N THR A 50 -2.60 7.29 -8.17
CA THR A 50 -3.76 6.48 -7.79
C THR A 50 -3.50 4.97 -7.86
N ILE A 51 -2.43 4.53 -8.54
CA ILE A 51 -2.13 3.12 -8.82
C ILE A 51 -1.22 2.50 -7.74
N ALA A 52 -0.27 3.27 -7.20
CA ALA A 52 0.85 2.73 -6.43
C ALA A 52 0.44 1.96 -5.17
N VAL A 53 -0.35 2.57 -4.29
CA VAL A 53 -0.76 1.95 -3.03
C VAL A 53 -1.76 0.81 -3.23
N PRO A 54 -2.78 0.94 -4.09
CA PRO A 54 -3.63 -0.18 -4.50
C PRO A 54 -2.85 -1.39 -5.01
N PHE A 55 -1.82 -1.18 -5.82
CA PHE A 55 -0.95 -2.27 -6.30
C PHE A 55 -0.26 -3.01 -5.14
N PHE A 56 0.23 -2.30 -4.13
CA PHE A 56 0.83 -2.92 -2.95
C PHE A 56 -0.17 -3.74 -2.13
N PHE A 57 -1.42 -3.27 -1.97
CA PHE A 57 -2.47 -4.05 -1.32
C PHE A 57 -2.77 -5.34 -2.07
N MET A 58 -2.93 -5.27 -3.41
CA MET A 58 -3.14 -6.47 -4.24
C MET A 58 -1.95 -7.44 -4.15
N ALA A 59 -0.71 -6.93 -4.22
CA ALA A 59 0.49 -7.74 -4.08
C ALA A 59 0.54 -8.45 -2.71
N SER A 60 0.16 -7.76 -1.63
CA SER A 60 0.12 -8.32 -0.28
C SER A 60 -0.95 -9.40 -0.14
N GLY A 61 -2.16 -9.17 -0.64
CA GLY A 61 -3.22 -10.17 -0.69
C GLY A 61 -2.82 -11.40 -1.50
N PHE A 62 -2.30 -11.21 -2.71
CA PHE A 62 -1.84 -12.29 -3.56
C PHE A 62 -0.75 -13.14 -2.91
N LEU A 63 0.30 -12.51 -2.40
CA LEU A 63 1.46 -13.22 -1.81
C LEU A 63 1.09 -13.98 -0.53
N LEU A 64 0.13 -13.48 0.25
CA LEU A 64 -0.40 -14.17 1.43
C LEU A 64 -1.27 -15.37 1.00
N PHE A 65 -2.33 -15.12 0.24
CA PHE A 65 -3.38 -16.12 -0.02
C PHE A 65 -3.00 -17.19 -1.05
N ARG A 66 -1.97 -16.97 -1.87
CA ARG A 66 -1.45 -18.03 -2.76
C ARG A 66 -0.91 -19.25 -2.01
N LYS A 67 -0.51 -19.07 -0.75
CA LYS A 67 0.03 -20.11 0.11
C LYS A 67 -1.01 -20.74 1.05
N ILE A 68 -2.27 -20.34 0.94
CA ILE A 68 -3.36 -20.72 1.81
C ILE A 68 -4.38 -21.51 1.01
N SER A 69 -4.75 -22.68 1.48
CA SER A 69 -5.84 -23.48 0.91
C SER A 69 -7.20 -22.89 1.30
N LEU A 70 -8.14 -22.89 0.38
CA LEU A 70 -9.53 -22.50 0.65
C LEU A 70 -10.43 -23.71 0.34
N PRO A 71 -11.37 -24.04 1.21
CA PRO A 71 -11.73 -23.44 2.50
C PRO A 71 -10.57 -23.38 3.49
N LEU A 72 -10.62 -22.39 4.42
CA LEU A 72 -9.55 -22.13 5.37
C LEU A 72 -9.34 -23.33 6.31
N ASN A 73 -8.12 -23.85 6.35
CA ASN A 73 -7.67 -24.89 7.27
C ASN A 73 -6.77 -24.31 8.38
N GLU A 74 -6.40 -25.15 9.36
CA GLU A 74 -5.56 -24.72 10.49
C GLU A 74 -4.20 -24.16 10.05
N GLU A 75 -3.55 -24.76 9.06
CA GLU A 75 -2.28 -24.25 8.51
C GLU A 75 -2.44 -22.86 7.91
N GLY A 76 -3.51 -22.65 7.13
CA GLY A 76 -3.85 -21.35 6.55
C GLY A 76 -4.14 -20.31 7.63
N GLU A 77 -4.83 -20.68 8.69
CA GLU A 77 -5.11 -19.83 9.84
C GLU A 77 -3.81 -19.38 10.54
N LEU A 78 -2.91 -20.32 10.83
CA LEU A 78 -1.61 -20.01 11.42
C LEU A 78 -0.77 -19.08 10.54
N ARG A 79 -0.83 -19.25 9.22
CA ARG A 79 -0.15 -18.37 8.26
C ARG A 79 -0.70 -16.94 8.31
N ILE A 80 -2.03 -16.77 8.35
CA ILE A 80 -2.66 -15.44 8.46
C ILE A 80 -2.27 -14.79 9.79
N LYS A 81 -2.38 -15.49 10.92
CA LYS A 81 -1.99 -14.98 12.23
C LYS A 81 -0.52 -14.56 12.29
N SER A 82 0.37 -15.39 11.74
CA SER A 82 1.81 -15.07 11.64
C SER A 82 2.06 -13.83 10.78
N TYR A 83 1.36 -13.70 9.67
CA TYR A 83 1.44 -12.52 8.80
C TYR A 83 0.96 -11.26 9.52
N LEU A 84 -0.20 -11.30 10.17
CA LEU A 84 -0.72 -10.18 10.97
C LEU A 84 0.27 -9.77 12.06
N LYS A 85 0.79 -10.73 12.84
CA LYS A 85 1.80 -10.47 13.87
C LYS A 85 3.04 -9.76 13.29
N LYS A 86 3.50 -10.20 12.11
CA LYS A 86 4.63 -9.58 11.42
C LYS A 86 4.33 -8.13 11.04
N ILE A 87 3.17 -7.85 10.42
CA ILE A 87 2.82 -6.49 9.99
C ILE A 87 2.58 -5.57 11.18
N CYS A 88 1.91 -6.05 12.25
CA CYS A 88 1.76 -5.29 13.50
C CYS A 88 3.12 -4.91 14.09
N LYS A 89 4.06 -5.87 14.15
CA LYS A 89 5.43 -5.61 14.62
C LYS A 89 6.12 -4.53 13.79
N LEU A 90 6.06 -4.62 12.46
CA LEU A 90 6.65 -3.62 11.56
C LEU A 90 5.99 -2.25 11.76
N TYR A 91 4.67 -2.21 11.86
CA TYR A 91 3.93 -0.98 12.10
C TYR A 91 4.38 -0.28 13.39
N LEU A 92 4.47 -1.02 14.50
CA LEU A 92 4.89 -0.48 15.79
C LEU A 92 6.36 -0.02 15.77
N ILE A 93 7.27 -0.80 15.19
CA ILE A 93 8.69 -0.43 15.10
C ILE A 93 8.85 0.88 14.31
N TRP A 94 8.21 0.98 13.15
CA TRP A 94 8.32 2.18 12.33
C TRP A 94 7.58 3.37 12.93
N THR A 95 6.50 3.16 13.67
CA THR A 95 5.86 4.22 14.48
C THR A 95 6.85 4.78 15.51
N VAL A 96 7.61 3.92 16.20
CA VAL A 96 8.64 4.36 17.16
C VAL A 96 9.80 5.10 16.46
N ILE A 97 10.23 4.62 15.29
CA ILE A 97 11.29 5.30 14.52
C ILE A 97 10.86 6.71 14.07
N TYR A 98 9.59 6.87 13.70
CA TYR A 98 9.03 8.18 13.31
C TYR A 98 8.57 9.04 14.48
N LEU A 99 8.60 8.53 15.74
CA LEU A 99 8.14 9.26 16.91
C LEU A 99 8.82 10.64 17.10
N PRO A 100 10.14 10.82 16.90
CA PRO A 100 10.78 12.13 17.01
C PRO A 100 10.18 13.17 16.06
N LEU A 101 9.86 12.78 14.80
CA LEU A 101 9.24 13.67 13.82
C LEU A 101 7.78 13.98 14.20
N THR A 102 7.07 13.02 14.76
CA THR A 102 5.70 13.21 15.26
C THR A 102 5.66 14.20 16.42
N VAL A 103 6.59 14.07 17.38
CA VAL A 103 6.71 15.01 18.50
C VAL A 103 7.06 16.41 18.01
N TYR A 104 7.98 16.51 17.05
CA TYR A 104 8.31 17.78 16.41
C TYR A 104 7.07 18.43 15.76
N GLY A 105 6.23 17.65 15.05
CA GLY A 105 5.00 18.17 14.45
C GLY A 105 4.03 18.72 15.51
N PHE A 106 3.78 17.99 16.60
CA PHE A 106 2.93 18.49 17.69
C PHE A 106 3.47 19.75 18.36
N TYR A 107 4.80 19.87 18.48
CA TYR A 107 5.44 21.07 18.98
C TYR A 107 5.23 22.27 18.04
N GLN A 108 5.37 22.08 16.72
CA GLN A 108 5.12 23.13 15.73
C GLN A 108 3.65 23.58 15.71
N ASP A 109 2.72 22.65 15.92
CA ASP A 109 1.27 22.95 15.98
C ASP A 109 0.87 23.64 17.30
N GLY A 110 1.78 23.80 18.27
CA GLY A 110 1.50 24.43 19.57
C GLY A 110 0.45 23.70 20.41
N LEU A 111 0.29 22.38 20.20
CA LEU A 111 -0.75 21.61 20.86
C LEU A 111 -0.40 21.30 22.33
N PRO A 112 -1.38 21.44 23.28
CA PRO A 112 -1.19 20.98 24.65
C PRO A 112 -0.83 19.49 24.72
N LEU A 113 0.04 19.10 25.65
CA LEU A 113 0.56 17.74 25.79
C LEU A 113 -0.55 16.68 25.83
N LEU A 114 -1.59 16.89 26.63
CA LEU A 114 -2.70 15.92 26.76
C LEU A 114 -3.44 15.73 25.42
N LYS A 115 -3.66 16.82 24.68
CA LYS A 115 -4.29 16.79 23.36
C LYS A 115 -3.39 16.07 22.35
N SER A 116 -2.09 16.32 22.37
CA SER A 116 -1.10 15.64 21.52
C SER A 116 -1.09 14.13 21.76
N ILE A 117 -1.14 13.70 23.02
CA ILE A 117 -1.22 12.30 23.41
C ILE A 117 -2.51 11.66 22.88
N ALA A 118 -3.66 12.31 23.07
CA ALA A 118 -4.95 11.80 22.59
C ALA A 118 -4.96 11.66 21.06
N ILE A 119 -4.48 12.66 20.33
CA ILE A 119 -4.34 12.64 18.86
C ILE A 119 -3.39 11.52 18.41
N PHE A 120 -2.25 11.36 19.09
CA PHE A 120 -1.29 10.32 18.78
C PHE A 120 -1.90 8.92 18.87
N PHE A 121 -2.61 8.60 19.96
CA PHE A 121 -3.25 7.30 20.10
C PHE A 121 -4.40 7.09 19.12
N ARG A 122 -5.25 8.13 18.89
CA ARG A 122 -6.28 8.06 17.84
C ARG A 122 -5.63 7.74 16.47
N ASN A 123 -4.57 8.45 16.12
CA ASN A 123 -3.91 8.30 14.84
C ASN A 123 -3.30 6.91 14.68
N ILE A 124 -2.63 6.37 15.69
CA ILE A 124 -2.06 5.02 15.64
C ILE A 124 -3.15 3.96 15.52
N LEU A 125 -4.29 4.11 16.19
CA LEU A 125 -5.30 3.08 16.24
C LEU A 125 -6.28 3.12 15.05
N LEU A 126 -6.58 4.32 14.53
CA LEU A 126 -7.66 4.51 13.55
C LEU A 126 -7.18 5.01 12.19
N ILE A 127 -6.16 5.86 12.14
CA ILE A 127 -5.72 6.55 10.91
C ILE A 127 -4.46 5.90 10.32
N GLY A 128 -3.50 5.52 11.18
CA GLY A 128 -2.24 4.88 10.78
C GLY A 128 -1.12 5.85 10.42
N GLU A 129 -1.34 7.16 10.53
CA GLU A 129 -0.34 8.17 10.15
C GLU A 129 -0.26 9.30 11.19
N ASN A 130 0.94 9.83 11.37
CA ASN A 130 1.25 11.05 12.10
C ASN A 130 2.14 11.94 11.24
N TYR A 131 2.60 13.10 11.79
CA TYR A 131 3.48 14.00 11.07
C TYR A 131 4.70 13.28 10.50
N MET A 132 4.93 13.43 9.20
CA MET A 132 6.00 12.79 8.40
C MET A 132 6.02 11.25 8.40
N SER A 133 5.09 10.57 9.09
CA SER A 133 4.94 9.11 9.06
C SER A 133 3.82 8.64 8.14
N TRP A 134 3.42 9.49 7.20
CA TRP A 134 2.26 9.26 6.33
C TRP A 134 2.20 7.87 5.67
N PRO A 135 3.28 7.26 5.19
CA PRO A 135 3.18 5.93 4.56
C PRO A 135 2.69 4.83 5.48
N LEU A 136 2.80 4.98 6.80
CA LEU A 136 2.45 3.93 7.75
C LEU A 136 0.95 3.58 7.77
N TRP A 137 0.06 4.48 7.28
CA TRP A 137 -1.37 4.18 7.15
C TRP A 137 -1.65 2.90 6.36
N TYR A 138 -0.82 2.60 5.36
CA TYR A 138 -0.94 1.39 4.57
C TYR A 138 -0.78 0.11 5.43
N LEU A 139 0.14 0.11 6.41
CA LEU A 139 0.33 -1.06 7.28
C LEU A 139 -0.88 -1.27 8.19
N LEU A 140 -1.42 -0.20 8.80
CA LEU A 140 -2.65 -0.28 9.59
C LEU A 140 -3.83 -0.74 8.72
N ALA A 141 -3.99 -0.15 7.54
CA ALA A 141 -5.02 -0.54 6.60
C ALA A 141 -4.89 -2.01 6.16
N LEU A 142 -3.66 -2.50 5.98
CA LEU A 142 -3.39 -3.89 5.65
C LEU A 142 -3.74 -4.84 6.81
N ILE A 143 -3.45 -4.46 8.06
CA ILE A 143 -3.84 -5.21 9.26
C ILE A 143 -5.37 -5.33 9.32
N VAL A 144 -6.09 -4.23 9.16
CA VAL A 144 -7.56 -4.20 9.19
C VAL A 144 -8.14 -5.04 8.06
N ALA A 145 -7.69 -4.83 6.82
CA ALA A 145 -8.19 -5.56 5.66
C ALA A 145 -7.97 -7.07 5.75
N VAL A 146 -6.76 -7.52 6.13
CA VAL A 146 -6.47 -8.95 6.32
C VAL A 146 -7.25 -9.51 7.50
N GLY A 147 -7.44 -8.74 8.57
CA GLY A 147 -8.27 -9.13 9.72
C GLY A 147 -9.73 -9.36 9.33
N ILE A 148 -10.33 -8.45 8.54
CA ILE A 148 -11.69 -8.60 8.01
C ILE A 148 -11.79 -9.86 7.14
N ILE A 149 -10.87 -10.03 6.18
CA ILE A 149 -10.87 -11.21 5.29
C ILE A 149 -10.73 -12.50 6.12
N TYR A 150 -9.87 -12.50 7.13
CA TYR A 150 -9.71 -13.65 8.01
C TYR A 150 -11.01 -13.99 8.76
N ALA A 151 -11.71 -13.00 9.32
CA ALA A 151 -13.00 -13.18 9.98
C ALA A 151 -14.06 -13.75 9.01
N LEU A 152 -14.15 -13.21 7.79
CA LEU A 152 -15.09 -13.68 6.77
C LEU A 152 -14.78 -15.12 6.32
N LEU A 153 -13.50 -15.47 6.18
CA LEU A 153 -13.09 -16.86 5.90
C LEU A 153 -13.41 -17.83 7.03
N LYS A 154 -13.32 -17.40 8.30
CA LYS A 154 -13.79 -18.19 9.47
C LYS A 154 -15.30 -18.40 9.44
N LEU A 155 -16.06 -17.45 8.95
CA LEU A 155 -17.49 -17.57 8.68
C LEU A 155 -17.81 -18.39 7.41
N LYS A 156 -16.79 -19.03 6.81
CA LYS A 156 -16.88 -19.88 5.61
C LYS A 156 -17.41 -19.15 4.36
N LEU A 157 -17.29 -17.81 4.29
CA LEU A 157 -17.61 -17.09 3.08
C LEU A 157 -16.63 -17.48 1.95
N SER A 158 -17.17 -17.64 0.74
CA SER A 158 -16.35 -17.91 -0.43
C SER A 158 -15.54 -16.67 -0.85
N LYS A 159 -14.40 -16.90 -1.52
CA LYS A 159 -13.55 -15.82 -2.04
C LYS A 159 -14.31 -14.80 -2.91
N ASN A 160 -15.30 -15.27 -3.69
CA ASN A 160 -16.07 -14.41 -4.58
C ASN A 160 -16.96 -13.44 -3.80
N TRP A 161 -17.65 -13.92 -2.76
CA TRP A 161 -18.45 -13.07 -1.88
C TRP A 161 -17.60 -12.08 -1.11
N ILE A 162 -16.38 -12.45 -0.70
CA ILE A 162 -15.45 -11.53 -0.04
C ILE A 162 -15.05 -10.39 -1.00
N VAL A 163 -14.82 -10.67 -2.29
CA VAL A 163 -14.55 -9.63 -3.30
C VAL A 163 -15.77 -8.73 -3.50
N VAL A 164 -16.98 -9.31 -3.62
CA VAL A 164 -18.21 -8.53 -3.74
C VAL A 164 -18.38 -7.58 -2.57
N LEU A 165 -18.18 -8.07 -1.34
CA LEU A 165 -18.21 -7.21 -0.14
C LEU A 165 -17.13 -6.13 -0.18
N GLY A 166 -15.92 -6.45 -0.70
CA GLY A 166 -14.86 -5.47 -0.88
C GLY A 166 -15.26 -4.33 -1.85
N ILE A 167 -15.92 -4.67 -2.94
CA ILE A 167 -16.47 -3.68 -3.90
C ILE A 167 -17.54 -2.83 -3.23
N LEU A 168 -18.49 -3.45 -2.51
CA LEU A 168 -19.55 -2.73 -1.81
C LEU A 168 -18.99 -1.77 -0.75
N MET A 169 -18.01 -2.22 0.03
CA MET A 169 -17.36 -1.37 1.02
C MET A 169 -16.62 -0.19 0.36
N ALA A 170 -15.93 -0.43 -0.76
CA ALA A 170 -15.28 0.66 -1.49
C ALA A 170 -16.30 1.68 -2.05
N MET A 171 -17.45 1.23 -2.53
CA MET A 171 -18.53 2.11 -2.96
C MET A 171 -19.10 2.94 -1.80
N ILE A 172 -19.23 2.34 -0.60
CA ILE A 172 -19.60 3.08 0.62
C ILE A 172 -18.56 4.15 0.94
N GLY A 173 -17.26 3.84 0.82
CA GLY A 173 -16.19 4.82 1.01
C GLY A 173 -16.29 6.00 0.03
N VAL A 174 -16.58 5.74 -1.25
CA VAL A 174 -16.81 6.79 -2.26
C VAL A 174 -18.05 7.60 -1.92
N ALA A 175 -19.15 6.95 -1.50
CA ALA A 175 -20.37 7.64 -1.12
C ALA A 175 -20.16 8.56 0.09
N LEU A 176 -19.40 8.11 1.11
CA LEU A 176 -19.04 8.95 2.26
C LEU A 176 -18.22 10.19 1.83
N ASP A 177 -17.23 10.02 0.94
CA ASP A 177 -16.45 11.15 0.43
C ASP A 177 -17.31 12.13 -0.37
N TYR A 178 -18.27 11.63 -1.16
CA TYR A 178 -19.21 12.46 -1.92
C TYR A 178 -20.20 13.20 -1.02
N CYS A 179 -20.67 12.55 0.05
CA CYS A 179 -21.63 13.14 0.98
C CYS A 179 -21.01 14.03 2.06
N LYS A 180 -19.68 14.15 2.11
CA LYS A 180 -18.94 14.84 3.17
C LYS A 180 -19.39 16.29 3.38
N ASP A 181 -19.68 17.01 2.29
CA ASP A 181 -20.04 18.42 2.32
C ASP A 181 -21.56 18.63 2.15
N ASN A 182 -22.35 17.55 2.19
CA ASN A 182 -23.80 17.62 2.01
C ASN A 182 -24.52 17.78 3.35
N SER A 183 -25.29 18.87 3.50
CA SER A 183 -25.98 19.23 4.74
C SER A 183 -26.93 18.16 5.28
N TYR A 184 -27.53 17.32 4.44
CA TYR A 184 -28.45 16.24 4.86
C TYR A 184 -27.73 15.06 5.56
N PHE A 185 -26.43 14.88 5.34
CA PHE A 185 -25.64 13.76 5.88
C PHE A 185 -24.60 14.20 6.90
N LEU A 186 -24.53 15.51 7.24
CA LEU A 186 -23.49 16.07 8.10
C LEU A 186 -23.26 15.27 9.40
N SER A 187 -24.33 14.91 10.11
CA SER A 187 -24.17 14.23 11.40
C SER A 187 -23.47 12.87 11.30
N VAL A 188 -23.72 12.10 10.23
CA VAL A 188 -23.09 10.79 10.01
C VAL A 188 -21.67 10.96 9.47
N THR A 189 -21.49 11.86 8.49
CA THR A 189 -20.19 12.13 7.88
C THR A 189 -19.25 12.80 8.88
N ASP A 190 -19.72 13.75 9.68
CA ASP A 190 -18.92 14.40 10.72
C ASP A 190 -18.41 13.42 11.75
N LEU A 191 -19.26 12.51 12.25
CA LEU A 191 -18.83 11.47 13.17
C LEU A 191 -17.76 10.59 12.56
N TYR A 192 -17.96 10.12 11.32
CA TYR A 192 -16.97 9.29 10.63
C TYR A 192 -15.65 10.04 10.44
N PHE A 193 -15.67 11.25 9.85
CA PHE A 193 -14.45 12.00 9.55
C PHE A 193 -13.76 12.57 10.79
N SER A 194 -14.45 12.79 11.90
CA SER A 194 -13.82 13.14 13.20
C SER A 194 -12.93 12.02 13.73
N LEU A 195 -13.30 10.76 13.49
CA LEU A 195 -12.56 9.57 13.94
C LEU A 195 -11.48 9.15 12.93
N PHE A 196 -11.87 8.97 11.65
CA PHE A 196 -11.03 8.35 10.62
C PHE A 196 -10.36 9.35 9.66
N GLN A 197 -10.82 10.60 9.62
CA GLN A 197 -10.33 11.69 8.75
C GLN A 197 -10.43 11.43 7.24
N LYS A 198 -10.30 10.19 6.79
CA LYS A 198 -10.24 9.79 5.36
C LYS A 198 -10.93 8.46 5.16
N THR A 199 -11.51 8.26 3.98
CA THR A 199 -12.02 6.94 3.55
C THR A 199 -10.91 6.04 3.02
N ARG A 200 -9.72 6.58 2.78
CA ARG A 200 -8.53 5.82 2.41
C ARG A 200 -7.96 5.05 3.61
N ASN A 201 -8.60 3.93 3.93
CA ASN A 201 -8.26 3.09 5.08
C ASN A 201 -8.45 1.59 4.80
N GLY A 202 -8.32 0.76 5.83
CA GLY A 202 -8.41 -0.70 5.73
C GLY A 202 -9.81 -1.24 5.45
N PHE A 203 -10.87 -0.52 5.84
CA PHE A 203 -12.25 -0.95 5.65
C PHE A 203 -12.71 -0.85 4.20
N PHE A 204 -12.25 0.17 3.49
CA PHE A 204 -12.67 0.46 2.12
C PHE A 204 -11.59 0.06 1.11
N VAL A 205 -10.57 0.91 0.97
CA VAL A 205 -9.50 0.73 -0.03
C VAL A 205 -8.68 -0.53 0.24
N GLY A 206 -8.23 -0.73 1.49
CA GLY A 206 -7.44 -1.90 1.85
C GLY A 206 -8.19 -3.21 1.62
N PHE A 207 -9.45 -3.28 2.06
CA PHE A 207 -10.27 -4.49 1.93
C PHE A 207 -10.54 -4.85 0.46
N LEU A 208 -10.90 -3.87 -0.38
CA LEU A 208 -11.08 -4.08 -1.81
C LEU A 208 -9.82 -4.71 -2.45
N TYR A 209 -8.68 -4.05 -2.34
CA TYR A 209 -7.50 -4.47 -3.09
C TYR A 209 -6.83 -5.72 -2.53
N VAL A 210 -6.87 -5.95 -1.21
CA VAL A 210 -6.39 -7.22 -0.62
C VAL A 210 -7.28 -8.39 -1.04
N SER A 211 -8.60 -8.21 -1.11
CA SER A 211 -9.54 -9.24 -1.59
C SER A 211 -9.36 -9.53 -3.09
N LEU A 212 -9.12 -8.52 -3.93
CA LEU A 212 -8.75 -8.70 -5.34
C LEU A 212 -7.43 -9.46 -5.48
N GLY A 213 -6.43 -9.16 -4.66
CA GLY A 213 -5.17 -9.90 -4.61
C GLY A 213 -5.37 -11.36 -4.20
N MET A 214 -6.23 -11.63 -3.21
CA MET A 214 -6.64 -12.98 -2.84
C MET A 214 -7.32 -13.70 -4.01
N PHE A 215 -8.23 -13.05 -4.71
CA PHE A 215 -8.88 -13.60 -5.91
C PHE A 215 -7.84 -13.98 -6.97
N CYS A 216 -6.92 -13.08 -7.32
CA CYS A 216 -5.85 -13.34 -8.28
C CYS A 216 -4.93 -14.50 -7.88
N SER A 217 -4.81 -14.79 -6.58
CA SER A 217 -3.97 -15.91 -6.09
C SER A 217 -4.46 -17.29 -6.54
N LYS A 218 -5.71 -17.40 -6.95
CA LYS A 218 -6.40 -18.60 -7.43
C LYS A 218 -6.77 -18.50 -8.92
N LEU A 219 -6.27 -17.49 -9.62
CA LEU A 219 -6.48 -17.34 -11.05
C LEU A 219 -5.45 -18.21 -11.81
N ASP A 220 -5.93 -19.15 -12.61
CA ASP A 220 -5.03 -20.05 -13.34
C ASP A 220 -4.41 -19.38 -14.57
N ARG A 221 -5.21 -18.70 -15.37
CA ARG A 221 -4.78 -17.92 -16.55
C ARG A 221 -5.78 -16.80 -16.85
N ALA A 222 -5.27 -15.65 -17.28
CA ALA A 222 -6.07 -14.61 -17.90
C ALA A 222 -5.64 -14.46 -19.36
N SER A 223 -6.60 -14.30 -20.27
CA SER A 223 -6.31 -14.04 -21.69
C SER A 223 -5.77 -12.62 -21.84
N LEU A 224 -4.77 -12.43 -22.70
CA LEU A 224 -4.23 -11.10 -23.00
C LEU A 224 -5.33 -10.12 -23.43
N TRP A 225 -6.28 -10.58 -24.24
CA TRP A 225 -7.42 -9.75 -24.68
C TRP A 225 -8.32 -9.31 -23.53
N GLN A 226 -8.57 -10.17 -22.53
CA GLN A 226 -9.34 -9.80 -21.34
C GLN A 226 -8.61 -8.73 -20.52
N ILE A 227 -7.30 -8.85 -20.37
CA ILE A 227 -6.47 -7.88 -19.67
C ILE A 227 -6.49 -6.52 -20.40
N LEU A 228 -6.31 -6.53 -21.71
CA LEU A 228 -6.34 -5.31 -22.53
C LEU A 228 -7.71 -4.63 -22.48
N LEU A 229 -8.81 -5.40 -22.57
CA LEU A 229 -10.16 -4.87 -22.47
C LEU A 229 -10.41 -4.22 -21.10
N VAL A 230 -10.05 -4.90 -20.00
CA VAL A 230 -10.20 -4.36 -18.65
C VAL A 230 -9.36 -3.10 -18.47
N SER A 231 -8.14 -3.07 -19.02
CA SER A 231 -7.28 -1.87 -19.00
C SER A 231 -7.93 -0.71 -19.73
N LEU A 232 -8.45 -0.95 -20.94
CA LEU A 232 -9.09 0.08 -21.77
C LEU A 232 -10.33 0.66 -21.06
N ILE A 233 -11.20 -0.20 -20.52
CA ILE A 233 -12.38 0.24 -19.74
C ILE A 233 -11.94 1.07 -18.53
N GLY A 234 -10.89 0.65 -17.84
CA GLY A 234 -10.33 1.38 -16.70
C GLY A 234 -9.81 2.76 -17.11
N PHE A 235 -9.06 2.88 -18.19
CA PHE A 235 -8.56 4.17 -18.69
C PHE A 235 -9.68 5.09 -19.14
N ILE A 236 -10.68 4.58 -19.87
CA ILE A 236 -11.86 5.37 -20.25
C ILE A 236 -12.60 5.85 -19.00
N GLY A 237 -12.80 4.97 -18.01
CA GLY A 237 -13.43 5.33 -16.75
C GLY A 237 -12.65 6.39 -15.96
N MET A 238 -11.32 6.32 -15.93
CA MET A 238 -10.48 7.35 -15.32
C MET A 238 -10.60 8.68 -16.06
N TYR A 239 -10.61 8.66 -17.38
CA TYR A 239 -10.82 9.87 -18.20
C TYR A 239 -12.19 10.51 -17.93
N LEU A 240 -13.22 9.69 -17.72
CA LEU A 240 -14.56 10.13 -17.35
C LEU A 240 -14.72 10.41 -15.85
N SER A 241 -13.63 10.37 -15.07
CA SER A 241 -13.63 10.57 -13.61
C SER A 241 -14.61 9.66 -12.85
N LEU A 242 -14.85 8.44 -13.38
CA LEU A 242 -15.73 7.48 -12.73
C LEU A 242 -15.10 6.92 -11.45
N PRO A 243 -15.87 6.83 -10.35
CA PRO A 243 -15.40 6.25 -9.11
C PRO A 243 -14.86 4.81 -9.32
N LEU A 244 -13.76 4.49 -8.66
CA LEU A 244 -13.11 3.17 -8.69
C LEU A 244 -12.61 2.71 -10.08
N ALA A 245 -12.67 3.54 -11.13
CA ALA A 245 -12.17 3.18 -12.45
C ALA A 245 -10.66 2.84 -12.44
N ASN A 246 -9.87 3.50 -11.58
CA ASN A 246 -8.47 3.17 -11.34
C ASN A 246 -8.27 1.73 -10.86
N SER A 247 -9.28 1.11 -10.22
CA SER A 247 -9.21 -0.28 -9.77
C SER A 247 -9.06 -1.27 -10.92
N LEU A 248 -9.66 -0.97 -12.07
CA LEU A 248 -9.53 -1.80 -13.27
C LEU A 248 -8.11 -1.73 -13.85
N VAL A 249 -7.52 -0.53 -13.87
CA VAL A 249 -6.14 -0.32 -14.33
C VAL A 249 -5.16 -1.03 -13.40
N VAL A 250 -5.33 -0.88 -12.09
CA VAL A 250 -4.50 -1.57 -11.08
C VAL A 250 -4.63 -3.07 -11.21
N PHE A 251 -5.85 -3.59 -11.38
CA PHE A 251 -6.11 -5.02 -11.56
C PHE A 251 -5.40 -5.56 -12.80
N ALA A 252 -5.55 -4.89 -13.94
CA ALA A 252 -4.92 -5.29 -15.19
C ALA A 252 -3.39 -5.28 -15.08
N LEU A 253 -2.81 -4.18 -14.56
CA LEU A 253 -1.37 -4.06 -14.36
C LEU A 253 -0.84 -5.16 -13.43
N PHE A 254 -1.60 -5.48 -12.38
CA PHE A 254 -1.25 -6.54 -11.44
C PHE A 254 -1.29 -7.92 -12.12
N VAL A 255 -2.36 -8.22 -12.87
CA VAL A 255 -2.49 -9.51 -13.60
C VAL A 255 -1.37 -9.67 -14.62
N ILE A 256 -1.01 -8.61 -15.35
CA ILE A 256 0.16 -8.61 -16.25
C ILE A 256 1.42 -8.98 -15.46
N SER A 257 1.63 -8.34 -14.30
CA SER A 257 2.84 -8.54 -13.48
C SER A 257 3.00 -9.97 -12.98
N ILE A 258 1.89 -10.69 -12.71
CA ILE A 258 1.94 -12.09 -12.28
C ILE A 258 1.90 -13.09 -13.44
N ALA A 259 1.39 -12.69 -14.62
CA ALA A 259 1.32 -13.50 -15.82
C ALA A 259 2.66 -13.55 -16.57
N MET A 260 3.40 -12.45 -16.59
CA MET A 260 4.72 -12.37 -17.22
C MET A 260 5.75 -13.19 -16.43
N ARG A 261 5.96 -14.42 -16.87
CA ARG A 261 6.84 -15.43 -16.25
C ARG A 261 8.16 -15.56 -17.01
N GLY A 262 8.73 -14.48 -17.46
CA GLY A 262 10.01 -14.54 -18.18
C GLY A 262 11.19 -14.66 -17.21
N ASP A 263 12.25 -15.35 -17.64
CA ASP A 263 13.57 -15.35 -16.98
C ASP A 263 14.34 -14.05 -17.29
N VAL A 264 13.65 -12.92 -17.11
CA VAL A 264 14.20 -11.58 -17.41
C VAL A 264 15.42 -11.28 -16.52
N PHE A 265 15.46 -11.87 -15.30
CA PHE A 265 16.52 -11.62 -14.33
C PHE A 265 16.83 -12.86 -13.48
N SER A 266 18.03 -12.86 -12.85
CA SER A 266 18.36 -13.89 -11.87
C SER A 266 17.44 -13.81 -10.63
N ALA A 267 17.27 -14.93 -9.93
CA ALA A 267 16.55 -14.98 -8.66
C ALA A 267 17.11 -13.99 -7.61
N ARG A 268 18.43 -13.81 -7.59
CA ARG A 268 19.12 -12.86 -6.71
C ARG A 268 18.70 -11.41 -7.01
N THR A 269 18.62 -11.05 -8.28
CA THR A 269 18.21 -9.70 -8.72
C THR A 269 16.76 -9.42 -8.31
N SER A 270 15.84 -10.37 -8.56
CA SER A 270 14.44 -10.26 -8.12
C SER A 270 14.33 -10.06 -6.61
N GLN A 271 15.06 -10.84 -5.83
CA GLN A 271 15.10 -10.68 -4.36
C GLN A 271 15.61 -9.30 -3.94
N ASN A 272 16.61 -8.75 -4.64
CA ASN A 272 17.12 -7.42 -4.35
C ASN A 272 16.05 -6.34 -4.60
N TYR A 273 15.31 -6.39 -5.72
CA TYR A 273 14.22 -5.46 -5.98
C TYR A 273 13.12 -5.54 -4.92
N ARG A 274 12.78 -6.75 -4.46
CA ARG A 274 11.82 -6.96 -3.36
C ARG A 274 12.24 -6.26 -2.07
N HIS A 275 13.51 -6.38 -1.70
CA HIS A 275 14.04 -5.73 -0.49
C HIS A 275 14.16 -4.22 -0.69
N LEU A 276 14.66 -3.76 -1.85
CA LEU A 276 14.76 -2.33 -2.17
C LEU A 276 13.40 -1.65 -2.08
N SER A 277 12.35 -2.26 -2.64
CA SER A 277 11.00 -1.69 -2.57
C SER A 277 10.55 -1.47 -1.12
N SER A 278 10.82 -2.43 -0.23
CA SER A 278 10.46 -2.31 1.19
C SER A 278 11.29 -1.25 1.91
N ILE A 279 12.61 -1.20 1.65
CA ILE A 279 13.49 -0.23 2.30
C ILE A 279 13.14 1.19 1.86
N ILE A 280 12.96 1.42 0.55
CA ILE A 280 12.54 2.72 0.02
C ILE A 280 11.22 3.13 0.65
N TYR A 281 10.23 2.22 0.67
CA TYR A 281 8.94 2.48 1.27
C TYR A 281 9.03 2.97 2.71
N PHE A 282 9.87 2.35 3.54
CA PHE A 282 10.00 2.72 4.95
C PHE A 282 10.91 3.94 5.20
N CYS A 283 11.95 4.15 4.39
CA CYS A 283 12.99 5.14 4.70
C CYS A 283 12.81 6.48 3.99
N HIS A 284 12.05 6.57 2.88
CA HIS A 284 12.01 7.79 2.06
C HIS A 284 11.54 9.02 2.83
N MET A 285 10.55 8.88 3.73
CA MET A 285 10.05 10.01 4.50
C MET A 285 11.06 10.56 5.51
N ILE A 286 12.02 9.74 5.97
CA ILE A 286 13.13 10.22 6.79
C ILE A 286 13.98 11.20 5.95
N TRP A 287 14.31 10.82 4.71
CA TRP A 287 15.04 11.67 3.80
C TRP A 287 14.26 12.91 3.40
N VAL A 288 12.98 12.78 3.09
CA VAL A 288 12.10 13.92 2.81
C VAL A 288 12.09 14.88 4.01
N ALA A 289 11.91 14.38 5.24
CA ALA A 289 11.93 15.20 6.44
C ALA A 289 13.27 15.94 6.61
N LEU A 290 14.40 15.25 6.47
CA LEU A 290 15.73 15.88 6.57
C LEU A 290 15.94 16.96 5.50
N LEU A 291 15.57 16.70 4.26
CA LEU A 291 15.73 17.65 3.15
C LEU A 291 14.82 18.87 3.30
N VAL A 292 13.59 18.68 3.78
CA VAL A 292 12.65 19.78 4.00
C VAL A 292 13.01 20.60 5.25
N LEU A 293 13.24 19.92 6.38
CA LEU A 293 13.42 20.60 7.67
C LEU A 293 14.82 21.19 7.86
N CYS A 294 15.86 20.49 7.37
CA CYS A 294 17.24 20.93 7.57
C CYS A 294 17.79 21.71 6.38
N CYS A 295 17.39 21.37 5.13
CA CYS A 295 17.90 22.02 3.92
C CYS A 295 16.89 23.02 3.30
N GLY A 296 15.67 23.11 3.83
CA GLY A 296 14.65 24.06 3.33
C GLY A 296 14.13 23.72 1.91
N LEU A 297 14.32 22.49 1.42
CA LEU A 297 13.86 22.11 0.10
C LEU A 297 12.32 22.09 0.04
N LYS A 298 11.78 22.70 -1.01
CA LYS A 298 10.33 22.69 -1.27
C LYS A 298 9.94 21.47 -2.09
N SER A 299 8.66 21.09 -2.00
CA SER A 299 8.07 20.06 -2.85
C SER A 299 8.30 20.35 -4.33
N GLY A 300 8.62 19.31 -5.11
CA GLY A 300 8.94 19.44 -6.52
C GLY A 300 9.95 18.40 -6.99
N PHE A 301 10.37 18.51 -8.25
CA PHE A 301 11.24 17.54 -8.92
C PHE A 301 12.61 17.38 -8.25
N LEU A 302 13.19 18.44 -7.72
CA LEU A 302 14.50 18.40 -7.04
C LEU A 302 14.43 17.57 -5.76
N LEU A 303 13.41 17.82 -4.91
CA LEU A 303 13.19 17.04 -3.69
C LEU A 303 12.94 15.56 -4.01
N PHE A 304 12.12 15.28 -5.04
CA PHE A 304 11.85 13.92 -5.52
C PHE A 304 13.14 13.19 -5.89
N THR A 305 13.97 13.83 -6.72
CA THR A 305 15.20 13.23 -7.24
C THR A 305 16.18 12.91 -6.11
N ILE A 306 16.44 13.87 -5.22
CA ILE A 306 17.39 13.68 -4.13
C ILE A 306 16.87 12.65 -3.12
N ALA A 307 15.60 12.74 -2.70
CA ALA A 307 15.00 11.79 -1.77
C ALA A 307 14.99 10.36 -2.33
N THR A 308 14.72 10.19 -3.63
CA THR A 308 14.76 8.89 -4.32
C THR A 308 16.17 8.32 -4.32
N ILE A 309 17.17 9.10 -4.72
CA ILE A 309 18.58 8.66 -4.76
C ILE A 309 19.04 8.24 -3.35
N LEU A 310 18.80 9.06 -2.33
CA LEU A 310 19.19 8.76 -0.95
C LEU A 310 18.48 7.50 -0.42
N SER A 311 17.22 7.31 -0.77
CA SER A 311 16.45 6.10 -0.40
C SER A 311 17.00 4.85 -1.08
N ILE A 312 17.41 4.93 -2.35
CA ILE A 312 18.06 3.82 -3.07
C ILE A 312 19.42 3.52 -2.47
N ILE A 313 20.25 4.53 -2.20
CA ILE A 313 21.55 4.35 -1.55
C ILE A 313 21.40 3.66 -0.20
N THR A 314 20.45 4.12 0.63
CA THR A 314 20.07 3.46 1.89
C THR A 314 19.70 2.01 1.66
N GLY A 315 18.89 1.73 0.64
CA GLY A 315 18.51 0.39 0.24
C GLY A 315 19.72 -0.49 -0.10
N LEU A 316 20.66 0.01 -0.88
CA LEU A 316 21.88 -0.72 -1.27
C LEU A 316 22.78 -1.02 -0.07
N VAL A 317 22.89 -0.07 0.87
CA VAL A 317 23.66 -0.28 2.13
C VAL A 317 23.01 -1.38 2.98
N PHE A 318 21.69 -1.34 3.17
CA PHE A 318 20.98 -2.36 3.94
C PHE A 318 20.99 -3.73 3.25
N LEU A 319 20.97 -3.80 1.92
CA LEU A 319 21.09 -5.07 1.19
C LEU A 319 22.40 -5.81 1.49
N ARG A 320 23.50 -5.09 1.73
CA ARG A 320 24.78 -5.70 2.16
C ARG A 320 24.68 -6.32 3.57
N LYS A 321 23.74 -5.83 4.39
CA LYS A 321 23.51 -6.28 5.78
C LYS A 321 22.23 -7.13 5.95
N ARG A 322 21.67 -7.70 4.86
CA ARG A 322 20.39 -8.43 4.87
C ARG A 322 20.29 -9.62 5.83
N GLY A 323 21.43 -10.20 6.23
CA GLY A 323 21.49 -11.31 7.19
C GLY A 323 21.42 -10.88 8.66
N THR A 324 21.61 -9.60 8.95
CA THR A 324 21.70 -9.08 10.31
C THR A 324 20.35 -9.07 11.05
N LYS A 325 20.42 -9.09 12.40
CA LYS A 325 19.22 -8.93 13.26
C LYS A 325 18.52 -7.60 13.00
N VAL A 326 19.27 -6.52 12.77
CA VAL A 326 18.74 -5.19 12.47
C VAL A 326 17.92 -5.20 11.18
N PHE A 327 18.45 -5.77 10.10
CA PHE A 327 17.70 -5.86 8.85
C PHE A 327 16.38 -6.64 9.02
N LYS A 328 16.44 -7.79 9.71
CA LYS A 328 15.25 -8.61 9.99
C LYS A 328 14.23 -7.90 10.87
N LEU A 329 14.70 -7.06 11.79
CA LEU A 329 13.83 -6.27 12.65
C LEU A 329 13.08 -5.20 11.86
N LEU A 330 13.79 -4.46 11.00
CA LEU A 330 13.27 -3.28 10.30
C LEU A 330 12.44 -3.61 9.05
N PHE A 331 12.70 -4.75 8.38
CA PHE A 331 12.14 -5.02 7.05
C PHE A 331 11.52 -6.42 6.89
N ASN A 332 11.62 -7.27 7.90
CA ASN A 332 11.07 -8.63 7.93
C ASN A 332 10.21 -8.82 9.17
#